data_0f08cb94a9f0d084888e261f9a8ef5cf
#
_entry.id   0f08cb94a9f0d084888e261f9a8ef5cf
#
_cell.length_a   1.000
_cell.length_b   1.000
_cell.length_c   1.000
_cell.angle_alpha   90.00
_cell.angle_beta   90.00
_cell.angle_gamma   90.00
#
_symmetry.space_group_name_H-M   'P 1'
#
loop_
_entity.id
_entity.type
_entity.pdbx_description
1 polymer ?
#
loop_
_entity_poly.entity_id
_entity_poly.type
_entity_poly.pdbx_seq_one_letter_code
_entity_poly.pdbx_strand_id
1 'polypeptide(L)'
;MTGIGISGKIAGAFIRSKLTPLLVIAAFLMGIFAVMMTPREEEPQIVVPMVDVHVGYPGATPKEVEERVTIPMEKLLWEIKGVEYVYSIVRPGHNLTIVRFYVGENLEDSLVKLYNKLMSNYDLIPPGVFAPMVKPKSIDDV
;
A
#
# COMPACT_ATOMS: atom_id res chain seq x y z
N MET A 1 -29.97 43.75 -42.16
CA MET A 1 -29.84 42.29 -42.45
C MET A 1 -28.51 41.87 -41.88
N THR A 2 -28.52 41.42 -40.62
CA THR A 2 -27.33 40.95 -39.93
C THR A 2 -26.94 39.61 -40.48
N GLY A 3 -25.87 39.55 -41.23
CA GLY A 3 -25.37 38.28 -41.78
C GLY A 3 -25.09 37.25 -40.68
N ILE A 4 -25.71 36.11 -40.80
CA ILE A 4 -25.44 34.95 -39.92
C ILE A 4 -23.92 34.66 -40.04
N GLY A 5 -23.15 34.90 -38.98
CA GLY A 5 -21.73 34.65 -38.96
C GLY A 5 -21.38 33.18 -39.23
N ILE A 6 -20.11 32.88 -39.39
CA ILE A 6 -19.58 31.54 -39.70
C ILE A 6 -20.14 30.51 -38.70
N SER A 7 -20.20 30.86 -37.44
CA SER A 7 -20.75 30.00 -36.35
C SER A 7 -22.23 29.68 -36.58
N GLY A 8 -23.05 30.64 -37.02
CA GLY A 8 -24.45 30.46 -37.31
C GLY A 8 -24.72 29.57 -38.52
N LYS A 9 -23.84 29.61 -39.55
CA LYS A 9 -23.90 28.74 -40.72
C LYS A 9 -23.58 27.30 -40.33
N ILE A 10 -22.56 27.09 -39.51
CA ILE A 10 -22.18 25.76 -39.00
C ILE A 10 -23.32 25.19 -38.14
N ALA A 11 -23.81 25.97 -37.18
CA ALA A 11 -24.94 25.54 -36.35
C ALA A 11 -26.19 25.18 -37.16
N GLY A 12 -26.53 26.00 -38.17
CA GLY A 12 -27.64 25.74 -39.06
C GLY A 12 -27.51 24.48 -39.91
N ALA A 13 -26.28 24.15 -40.33
CA ALA A 13 -26.00 22.92 -41.07
C ALA A 13 -26.23 21.67 -40.19
N PHE A 14 -25.78 21.74 -38.91
CA PHE A 14 -25.97 20.63 -37.97
C PHE A 14 -27.43 20.46 -37.54
N ILE A 15 -28.14 21.54 -37.25
CA ILE A 15 -29.52 21.51 -36.76
C ILE A 15 -30.47 20.85 -37.85
N ARG A 16 -30.18 21.03 -39.11
CA ARG A 16 -30.97 20.48 -40.22
C ARG A 16 -30.48 19.15 -40.74
N SER A 17 -29.35 18.67 -40.23
CA SER A 17 -28.75 17.42 -40.70
C SER A 17 -29.43 16.21 -40.05
N LYS A 18 -29.77 15.24 -40.87
CA LYS A 18 -30.25 13.91 -40.39
C LYS A 18 -29.15 13.12 -39.67
N LEU A 19 -27.86 13.55 -39.79
CA LEU A 19 -26.76 12.92 -39.14
C LEU A 19 -26.60 13.39 -37.65
N THR A 20 -27.21 14.53 -37.30
CA THR A 20 -27.10 15.07 -35.94
C THR A 20 -27.65 14.16 -34.86
N PRO A 21 -28.88 13.56 -35.02
CA PRO A 21 -29.37 12.59 -34.05
C PRO A 21 -28.49 11.36 -33.95
N LEU A 22 -27.92 10.90 -35.06
CA LEU A 22 -26.99 9.75 -35.07
C LEU A 22 -25.71 10.05 -34.33
N LEU A 23 -25.12 11.25 -34.49
CA LEU A 23 -23.93 11.71 -33.76
C LEU A 23 -24.21 11.83 -32.26
N VAL A 24 -25.37 12.35 -31.89
CA VAL A 24 -25.80 12.47 -30.49
C VAL A 24 -25.92 11.09 -29.85
N ILE A 25 -26.55 10.15 -30.50
CA ILE A 25 -26.68 8.79 -29.97
C ILE A 25 -25.30 8.11 -29.87
N ALA A 26 -24.44 8.27 -30.88
CA ALA A 26 -23.09 7.72 -30.84
C ALA A 26 -22.25 8.32 -29.71
N ALA A 27 -22.31 9.65 -29.50
CA ALA A 27 -21.63 10.32 -28.41
C ALA A 27 -22.14 9.86 -27.04
N PHE A 28 -23.46 9.66 -26.90
CA PHE A 28 -24.07 9.18 -25.67
C PHE A 28 -23.63 7.72 -25.35
N LEU A 29 -23.66 6.85 -26.34
CA LEU A 29 -23.20 5.46 -26.19
C LEU A 29 -21.69 5.41 -25.84
N MET A 30 -20.88 6.25 -26.49
CA MET A 30 -19.44 6.35 -26.20
C MET A 30 -19.20 6.87 -24.78
N GLY A 31 -20.00 7.82 -24.31
CA GLY A 31 -19.95 8.32 -22.94
C GLY A 31 -20.27 7.23 -21.91
N ILE A 32 -21.33 6.46 -22.12
CA ILE A 32 -21.68 5.32 -21.27
C ILE A 32 -20.56 4.28 -21.28
N PHE A 33 -20.05 3.93 -22.46
CA PHE A 33 -18.93 2.98 -22.59
C PHE A 33 -17.68 3.47 -21.84
N ALA A 34 -17.32 4.74 -21.99
CA ALA A 34 -16.19 5.34 -21.28
C ALA A 34 -16.35 5.23 -19.77
N VAL A 35 -17.53 5.54 -19.24
CA VAL A 35 -17.82 5.43 -17.79
C VAL A 35 -17.70 3.99 -17.29
N MET A 36 -18.17 3.02 -18.10
CA MET A 36 -18.08 1.60 -17.72
C MET A 36 -16.65 1.04 -17.80
N MET A 37 -15.83 1.57 -18.71
CA MET A 37 -14.45 1.12 -18.90
C MET A 37 -13.42 1.87 -18.05
N THR A 38 -13.80 3.02 -17.50
CA THR A 38 -12.90 3.77 -16.60
C THR A 38 -12.86 3.08 -15.26
N PRO A 39 -11.68 2.59 -14.82
CA PRO A 39 -11.54 2.04 -13.48
C PRO A 39 -11.87 3.14 -12.45
N ARG A 40 -12.69 2.79 -11.47
CA ARG A 40 -13.05 3.69 -10.37
C ARG A 40 -12.13 3.35 -9.20
N GLU A 41 -11.09 4.15 -9.02
CA GLU A 41 -10.26 4.14 -7.83
C GLU A 41 -10.48 5.44 -7.10
N GLU A 42 -10.83 5.35 -5.81
CA GLU A 42 -11.06 6.54 -4.97
C GLU A 42 -9.74 7.26 -4.65
N GLU A 43 -8.64 6.52 -4.59
CA GLU A 43 -7.31 7.07 -4.31
C GLU A 43 -6.24 6.31 -5.13
N PRO A 44 -5.13 6.99 -5.53
CA PRO A 44 -4.00 6.27 -6.10
C PRO A 44 -3.45 5.29 -5.07
N GLN A 45 -3.40 4.01 -5.40
CA GLN A 45 -2.86 2.97 -4.52
C GLN A 45 -1.35 3.21 -4.32
N ILE A 46 -1.01 3.96 -3.29
CA ILE A 46 0.36 4.08 -2.82
C ILE A 46 0.64 2.84 -1.97
N VAL A 47 1.21 1.82 -2.58
CA VAL A 47 1.60 0.60 -1.87
C VAL A 47 2.84 0.92 -1.03
N VAL A 48 2.65 1.00 0.27
CA VAL A 48 3.73 1.08 1.26
C VAL A 48 3.74 -0.25 2.01
N PRO A 49 4.66 -1.16 1.70
CA PRO A 49 4.71 -2.42 2.42
C PRO A 49 5.05 -2.19 3.89
N MET A 50 4.17 -2.62 4.78
CA MET A 50 4.40 -2.64 6.21
C MET A 50 4.22 -4.04 6.76
N VAL A 51 5.07 -4.41 7.71
CA VAL A 51 5.07 -5.74 8.30
C VAL A 51 5.20 -5.62 9.81
N ASP A 52 4.28 -6.24 10.51
CA ASP A 52 4.29 -6.34 11.97
C ASP A 52 5.00 -7.63 12.40
N VAL A 53 5.98 -7.50 13.27
CA VAL A 53 6.71 -8.62 13.88
C VAL A 53 6.40 -8.67 15.36
N HIS A 54 5.64 -9.68 15.76
CA HIS A 54 5.26 -9.91 17.15
C HIS A 54 6.22 -10.90 17.81
N VAL A 55 6.73 -10.56 18.98
CA VAL A 55 7.60 -11.43 19.77
C VAL A 55 7.11 -11.49 21.21
N GLY A 56 6.83 -12.69 21.71
CA GLY A 56 6.46 -12.92 23.10
C GLY A 56 7.67 -13.26 23.96
N TYR A 57 7.76 -12.65 25.14
CA TYR A 57 8.72 -12.98 26.18
C TYR A 57 8.02 -13.04 27.54
N PRO A 58 7.30 -14.13 27.84
CA PRO A 58 6.47 -14.24 29.03
C PRO A 58 7.26 -14.01 30.32
N GLY A 59 6.70 -13.20 31.21
CA GLY A 59 7.30 -12.90 32.53
C GLY A 59 8.39 -11.83 32.50
N ALA A 60 8.83 -11.38 31.33
CA ALA A 60 9.85 -10.32 31.23
C ALA A 60 9.26 -8.93 31.51
N THR A 61 10.04 -8.09 32.15
CA THR A 61 9.75 -6.66 32.29
C THR A 61 9.92 -5.93 30.95
N PRO A 62 9.32 -4.76 30.74
CA PRO A 62 9.51 -3.99 29.52
C PRO A 62 10.98 -3.71 29.21
N LYS A 63 11.79 -3.42 30.24
CA LYS A 63 13.23 -3.17 30.09
C LYS A 63 13.98 -4.40 29.59
N GLU A 64 13.65 -5.59 30.11
CA GLU A 64 14.25 -6.84 29.65
C GLU A 64 13.84 -7.17 28.21
N VAL A 65 12.56 -6.94 27.84
CA VAL A 65 12.09 -7.09 26.46
C VAL A 65 12.85 -6.14 25.54
N GLU A 66 13.02 -4.88 25.93
CA GLU A 66 13.74 -3.88 25.15
C GLU A 66 15.20 -4.28 24.93
N GLU A 67 15.92 -4.57 26.01
CA GLU A 67 17.36 -4.85 25.94
C GLU A 67 17.69 -6.18 25.25
N ARG A 68 16.89 -7.23 25.46
CA ARG A 68 17.20 -8.58 25.01
C ARG A 68 16.52 -8.95 23.67
N VAL A 69 15.42 -8.32 23.34
CA VAL A 69 14.62 -8.65 22.15
C VAL A 69 14.60 -7.49 21.16
N THR A 70 14.13 -6.33 21.61
CA THR A 70 13.83 -5.20 20.72
C THR A 70 15.08 -4.63 20.09
N ILE A 71 16.07 -4.24 20.87
CA ILE A 71 17.31 -3.61 20.37
C ILE A 71 18.07 -4.53 19.41
N PRO A 72 18.32 -5.82 19.71
CA PRO A 72 18.97 -6.72 18.78
C PRO A 72 18.16 -6.93 17.49
N MET A 73 16.83 -7.07 17.61
CA MET A 73 15.96 -7.30 16.46
C MET A 73 15.88 -6.07 15.56
N GLU A 74 15.75 -4.87 16.10
CA GLU A 74 15.76 -3.65 15.29
C GLU A 74 17.05 -3.49 14.50
N LYS A 75 18.21 -3.72 15.13
CA LYS A 75 19.49 -3.69 14.42
C LYS A 75 19.53 -4.65 13.24
N LEU A 76 19.02 -5.86 13.45
CA LEU A 76 18.95 -6.89 12.42
C LEU A 76 18.03 -6.49 11.27
N LEU A 77 16.88 -5.92 11.58
CA LEU A 77 15.88 -5.52 10.59
C LEU A 77 16.32 -4.29 9.79
N TRP A 78 17.08 -3.37 10.39
CA TRP A 78 17.67 -2.23 9.69
C TRP A 78 18.68 -2.62 8.60
N GLU A 79 19.28 -3.80 8.68
CA GLU A 79 20.22 -4.31 7.66
C GLU A 79 19.50 -4.80 6.40
N ILE A 80 18.16 -4.92 6.41
CA ILE A 80 17.39 -5.39 5.25
C ILE A 80 17.32 -4.27 4.21
N LYS A 81 17.78 -4.57 3.00
CA LYS A 81 17.70 -3.62 1.89
C LYS A 81 16.25 -3.31 1.53
N GLY A 82 15.91 -2.02 1.50
CA GLY A 82 14.56 -1.53 1.19
C GLY A 82 13.75 -1.15 2.42
N VAL A 83 14.28 -1.34 3.64
CA VAL A 83 13.67 -0.84 4.87
C VAL A 83 13.86 0.66 4.97
N GLU A 84 12.75 1.38 5.20
CA GLU A 84 12.71 2.83 5.40
C GLU A 84 12.71 3.19 6.88
N TYR A 85 11.85 2.53 7.67
CA TYR A 85 11.73 2.72 9.11
C TYR A 85 11.50 1.41 9.84
N VAL A 86 12.10 1.31 11.03
CA VAL A 86 11.84 0.26 12.03
C VAL A 86 11.52 0.95 13.34
N TYR A 87 10.38 0.63 13.95
CA TYR A 87 10.02 1.13 15.26
C TYR A 87 9.26 0.06 16.04
N SER A 88 9.46 0.06 17.35
CA SER A 88 8.91 -0.98 18.21
C SER A 88 8.08 -0.40 19.35
N ILE A 89 7.08 -1.18 19.75
CA ILE A 89 6.24 -0.94 20.91
C ILE A 89 6.50 -2.06 21.90
N VAL A 90 7.11 -1.72 23.02
CA VAL A 90 7.43 -2.66 24.07
C VAL A 90 6.36 -2.63 25.16
N ARG A 91 5.91 -3.83 25.56
CA ARG A 91 4.99 -4.05 26.66
C ARG A 91 5.53 -5.15 27.57
N PRO A 92 5.02 -5.30 28.83
CA PRO A 92 5.39 -6.43 29.67
C PRO A 92 5.16 -7.74 28.93
N GLY A 93 6.21 -8.55 28.76
CA GLY A 93 6.14 -9.86 28.11
C GLY A 93 5.91 -9.85 26.60
N HIS A 94 5.90 -8.70 25.94
CA HIS A 94 5.59 -8.63 24.50
C HIS A 94 6.31 -7.47 23.81
N ASN A 95 6.76 -7.73 22.58
CA ASN A 95 7.27 -6.73 21.67
C ASN A 95 6.50 -6.79 20.34
N LEU A 96 6.16 -5.62 19.82
CA LEU A 96 5.66 -5.42 18.47
C LEU A 96 6.63 -4.52 17.73
N THR A 97 7.30 -5.06 16.72
CA THR A 97 8.16 -4.28 15.82
C THR A 97 7.48 -4.10 14.49
N ILE A 98 7.36 -2.85 14.05
CA ILE A 98 6.75 -2.47 12.78
C ILE A 98 7.88 -2.11 11.83
N VAL A 99 7.96 -2.83 10.71
CA VAL A 99 8.94 -2.62 9.64
C VAL A 99 8.24 -2.00 8.46
N ARG A 100 8.64 -0.80 8.09
CA ARG A 100 8.15 -0.09 6.93
C ARG A 100 9.21 -0.11 5.84
N PHE A 101 8.81 -0.50 4.64
CA PHE A 101 9.65 -0.48 3.45
C PHE A 101 9.42 0.78 2.64
N TYR A 102 10.34 1.11 1.73
CA TYR A 102 10.17 2.24 0.81
C TYR A 102 8.94 2.05 -0.07
N VAL A 103 8.33 3.18 -0.42
CA VAL A 103 7.21 3.23 -1.37
C VAL A 103 7.63 2.63 -2.71
N GLY A 104 6.81 1.68 -3.22
CA GLY A 104 7.09 0.99 -4.49
C GLY A 104 7.89 -0.30 -4.36
N GLU A 105 8.35 -0.68 -3.15
CA GLU A 105 8.87 -2.04 -2.92
C GLU A 105 7.73 -3.06 -3.03
N ASN A 106 8.04 -4.25 -3.51
CA ASN A 106 7.08 -5.35 -3.58
C ASN A 106 6.88 -5.96 -2.19
N LEU A 107 5.63 -6.12 -1.76
CA LEU A 107 5.29 -6.67 -0.44
C LEU A 107 5.80 -8.11 -0.28
N GLU A 108 5.61 -8.96 -1.31
CA GLU A 108 6.04 -10.37 -1.25
C GLU A 108 7.55 -10.50 -1.14
N ASP A 109 8.31 -9.77 -1.95
CA ASP A 109 9.78 -9.75 -1.89
C ASP A 109 10.27 -9.21 -0.55
N SER A 110 9.60 -8.20 -0.01
CA SER A 110 9.91 -7.60 1.30
C SER A 110 9.69 -8.60 2.43
N LEU A 111 8.58 -9.36 2.38
CA LEU A 111 8.31 -10.45 3.31
C LEU A 111 9.37 -11.54 3.24
N VAL A 112 9.76 -11.96 2.04
CA VAL A 112 10.80 -12.99 1.85
C VAL A 112 12.13 -12.53 2.42
N LYS A 113 12.54 -11.29 2.16
CA LYS A 113 13.76 -10.70 2.73
C LYS A 113 13.71 -10.69 4.27
N LEU A 114 12.57 -10.30 4.84
CA LEU A 114 12.38 -10.23 6.29
C LEU A 114 12.39 -11.63 6.92
N TYR A 115 11.66 -12.58 6.36
CA TYR A 115 11.67 -13.96 6.84
C TYR A 115 13.08 -14.58 6.77
N ASN A 116 13.76 -14.42 5.66
CA ASN A 116 15.13 -14.93 5.50
C ASN A 116 16.07 -14.31 6.54
N LYS A 117 15.94 -13.01 6.82
CA LYS A 117 16.77 -12.33 7.83
C LYS A 117 16.51 -12.86 9.24
N LEU A 118 15.24 -13.02 9.62
CA LEU A 118 14.85 -13.56 10.93
C LEU A 118 15.28 -15.02 11.07
N MET A 119 15.06 -15.85 10.04
CA MET A 119 15.41 -17.28 10.10
C MET A 119 16.91 -17.51 10.12
N SER A 120 17.69 -16.73 9.36
CA SER A 120 19.15 -16.85 9.34
C SER A 120 19.81 -16.47 10.67
N ASN A 121 19.10 -15.76 11.53
CA ASN A 121 19.58 -15.30 12.84
C ASN A 121 18.72 -15.84 14.00
N TYR A 122 18.07 -16.97 13.77
CA TYR A 122 17.18 -17.58 14.77
C TYR A 122 17.94 -18.02 16.04
N ASP A 123 19.21 -18.34 15.91
CA ASP A 123 20.13 -18.70 16.98
C ASP A 123 20.40 -17.54 17.96
N LEU A 124 20.15 -16.29 17.56
CA LEU A 124 20.30 -15.11 18.41
C LEU A 124 19.11 -14.88 19.35
N ILE A 125 18.02 -15.65 19.20
CA ILE A 125 16.85 -15.53 20.05
C ILE A 125 17.17 -16.01 21.48
N PRO A 126 16.97 -15.17 22.52
CA PRO A 126 17.27 -15.56 23.88
C PRO A 126 16.37 -16.70 24.37
N PRO A 127 16.84 -17.54 25.31
CA PRO A 127 16.01 -18.56 25.94
C PRO A 127 14.77 -17.95 26.60
N GLY A 128 13.60 -18.59 26.39
CA GLY A 128 12.31 -18.14 26.92
C GLY A 128 11.55 -17.14 26.04
N VAL A 129 12.18 -16.68 24.96
CA VAL A 129 11.53 -15.85 23.94
C VAL A 129 10.87 -16.74 22.88
N PHE A 130 9.63 -16.40 22.52
CA PHE A 130 8.93 -17.12 21.47
C PHE A 130 9.45 -16.73 20.08
N ALA A 131 9.28 -17.63 19.11
CA ALA A 131 9.60 -17.35 17.72
C ALA A 131 8.85 -16.11 17.21
N PRO A 132 9.51 -15.24 16.44
CA PRO A 132 8.88 -14.07 15.85
C PRO A 132 7.70 -14.47 14.95
N MET A 133 6.54 -13.86 15.17
CA MET A 133 5.36 -14.01 14.31
C MET A 133 5.28 -12.80 13.38
N VAL A 134 5.38 -13.05 12.10
CA VAL A 134 5.36 -12.02 11.05
C VAL A 134 3.95 -11.92 10.47
N LYS A 135 3.40 -10.71 10.46
CA LYS A 135 2.09 -10.41 9.86
C LYS A 135 2.25 -9.26 8.86
N PRO A 136 1.96 -9.49 7.57
CA PRO A 136 1.88 -8.37 6.64
C PRO A 136 0.69 -7.49 7.03
N LYS A 137 0.85 -6.17 6.90
CA LYS A 137 -0.21 -5.19 7.13
C LYS A 137 -0.57 -4.56 5.80
N SER A 138 -1.83 -4.70 5.40
CA SER A 138 -2.39 -3.97 4.28
C SER A 138 -2.97 -2.63 4.76
N ILE A 139 -3.00 -1.63 3.87
CA ILE A 139 -3.66 -0.34 4.15
C ILE A 139 -5.15 -0.54 4.40
N ASP A 140 -5.72 -1.63 3.89
CA ASP A 140 -7.14 -1.97 4.06
C ASP A 140 -7.47 -2.57 5.43
N ASP A 141 -6.47 -2.82 6.29
CA ASP A 141 -6.64 -3.40 7.63
C ASP A 141 -6.79 -2.34 8.74
N VAL A 142 -7.15 -1.11 8.40
CA VAL A 142 -7.35 0.00 9.37
C VAL A 142 -8.83 0.21 9.67
#